data_e32f28d267c64990d9ef8a6c26684c1c
#
_entry.id   e32f28d267c64990d9ef8a6c26684c1c
#
_cell.length_a   1.000
_cell.length_b   1.000
_cell.length_c   1.000
_cell.angle_alpha   90.00
_cell.angle_beta   90.00
_cell.angle_gamma   90.00
#
_symmetry.space_group_name_H-M   'P 1'
#
loop_
_entity.id
_entity.type
_entity.pdbx_description
1 polymer ?
#
loop_
_entity_poly.entity_id
_entity_poly.type
_entity_poly.pdbx_seq_one_letter_code
_entity_poly.pdbx_strand_id
1 'polypeptide(L)'
;MQNSNQQTPGMPLSAIPSIVWTLTGCIGLIGSNSLALGPIAPAMAAALGTSVQTVMIASAAFGLGTAGGALALGQLIDRIGPQRMLAITMLLMVFGFAGAGTAIGPEMLIAAQFGLGIAAGVALPAIYTLAAVSGPPGHESRTLGIVLTGWTLSMVGGVPLSALIADTLGWRAFYFILAGAALLAAGTIARRPTTKGVAGGLQTPLSALRVKGVLPLLAVCGCFMASFYGVYAYLGDHLHADLGLPVSANGLATILYGMGFGAAALLDRFLDTHLARPLLLSVLMVLVTAVFSLMFVFSGSFIGLLVLMGVWGLANHLGLNVLIMRLTALDPQQRGAIMGLNSTVTYLALFAGTIGLGEVYAGQGFRPVVLCAVGLMLTGVAISLLAARGSAAVKRDAERRQTATPR
;
A
#
# COMPACT_ATOMS: atom_id res chain seq x y z
N MET A 1 40.14 19.55 8.35
CA MET A 1 39.69 18.47 9.27
C MET A 1 38.81 19.12 10.30
N GLN A 2 37.51 19.17 10.07
CA GLN A 2 36.51 19.52 11.08
C GLN A 2 35.47 18.41 11.09
N ASN A 3 35.41 17.72 12.22
CA ASN A 3 34.45 16.65 12.52
C ASN A 3 33.02 17.20 12.51
N SER A 4 32.26 16.89 11.47
CA SER A 4 30.79 17.17 11.41
C SER A 4 30.00 15.89 11.70
N ASN A 5 30.26 15.22 12.82
CA ASN A 5 29.37 14.22 13.41
C ASN A 5 28.52 14.90 14.51
N GLN A 6 27.79 15.95 14.14
CA GLN A 6 26.67 16.40 14.97
C GLN A 6 25.45 15.54 14.59
N GLN A 7 25.26 14.44 15.30
CA GLN A 7 23.95 13.78 15.39
C GLN A 7 22.97 14.82 15.94
N THR A 8 22.11 15.35 15.06
CA THR A 8 21.02 16.24 15.48
C THR A 8 20.21 15.48 16.54
N PRO A 9 20.01 16.04 17.76
CA PRO A 9 19.23 15.39 18.80
C PRO A 9 17.84 15.05 18.24
N GLY A 10 17.37 13.83 18.49
CA GLY A 10 16.06 13.41 18.03
C GLY A 10 14.99 14.38 18.53
N MET A 11 14.18 14.94 17.62
CA MET A 11 13.07 15.85 17.94
C MET A 11 12.14 15.19 18.96
N PRO A 12 11.86 15.82 20.12
CA PRO A 12 10.91 15.23 21.07
C PRO A 12 9.52 15.16 20.45
N LEU A 13 8.73 14.12 20.81
CA LEU A 13 7.38 13.92 20.30
C LEU A 13 6.46 15.13 20.52
N SER A 14 6.70 15.91 21.57
CA SER A 14 6.01 17.17 21.88
C SER A 14 6.23 18.28 20.85
N ALA A 15 7.28 18.20 20.04
CA ALA A 15 7.57 19.19 18.99
C ALA A 15 6.91 18.83 17.63
N ILE A 16 6.22 17.71 17.54
CA ILE A 16 5.53 17.28 16.31
C ILE A 16 4.23 18.09 16.16
N PRO A 17 4.06 18.83 15.05
CA PRO A 17 2.84 19.60 14.81
C PRO A 17 1.59 18.68 14.79
N SER A 18 0.49 19.13 15.39
CA SER A 18 -0.74 18.35 15.49
C SER A 18 -1.35 17.94 14.13
N ILE A 19 -1.01 18.65 13.05
CA ILE A 19 -1.41 18.26 11.69
C ILE A 19 -0.82 16.91 11.28
N VAL A 20 0.39 16.59 11.71
CA VAL A 20 1.06 15.33 11.36
C VAL A 20 0.24 14.14 11.83
N TRP A 21 -0.31 14.19 13.05
CA TRP A 21 -1.19 13.15 13.58
C TRP A 21 -2.51 13.05 12.81
N THR A 22 -3.06 14.19 12.35
CA THR A 22 -4.24 14.19 11.48
C THR A 22 -3.93 13.52 10.15
N LEU A 23 -2.78 13.81 9.54
CA LEU A 23 -2.35 13.19 8.28
C LEU A 23 -2.10 11.68 8.45
N THR A 24 -1.49 11.27 9.58
CA THR A 24 -1.34 9.85 9.95
C THR A 24 -2.69 9.15 10.03
N GLY A 25 -3.67 9.79 10.69
CA GLY A 25 -5.04 9.28 10.76
C GLY A 25 -5.72 9.17 9.39
N CYS A 26 -5.51 10.13 8.49
CA CYS A 26 -6.03 10.06 7.12
C CYS A 26 -5.46 8.87 6.34
N ILE A 27 -4.15 8.60 6.45
CA ILE A 27 -3.54 7.39 5.85
C ILE A 27 -4.10 6.14 6.51
N GLY A 28 -4.21 6.11 7.84
CA GLY A 28 -4.81 4.99 8.57
C GLY A 28 -6.23 4.67 8.10
N LEU A 29 -7.04 5.70 7.86
CA LEU A 29 -8.42 5.58 7.36
C LEU A 29 -8.45 5.02 5.93
N ILE A 30 -7.62 5.57 5.02
CA ILE A 30 -7.52 5.09 3.63
C ILE A 30 -7.02 3.64 3.61
N GLY A 31 -5.98 3.32 4.39
CA GLY A 31 -5.41 1.98 4.49
C GLY A 31 -6.40 0.97 5.08
N SER A 32 -7.16 1.36 6.11
CA SER A 32 -8.20 0.50 6.69
C SER A 32 -9.26 0.15 5.65
N ASN A 33 -9.76 1.12 4.87
CA ASN A 33 -10.71 0.84 3.81
C ASN A 33 -10.11 -0.04 2.71
N SER A 34 -8.87 0.23 2.31
CA SER A 34 -8.19 -0.51 1.23
C SER A 34 -8.03 -2.01 1.53
N LEU A 35 -7.88 -2.37 2.80
CA LEU A 35 -7.56 -3.73 3.22
C LEU A 35 -8.70 -4.45 3.96
N ALA A 36 -9.72 -3.73 4.45
CA ALA A 36 -10.78 -4.33 5.25
C ALA A 36 -11.73 -5.24 4.46
N LEU A 37 -11.92 -4.98 3.14
CA LEU A 37 -12.89 -5.75 2.37
C LEU A 37 -12.60 -7.26 2.39
N GLY A 38 -11.34 -7.68 2.22
CA GLY A 38 -10.98 -9.10 2.26
C GLY A 38 -11.44 -9.80 3.54
N PRO A 39 -11.03 -9.31 4.73
CA PRO A 39 -11.47 -9.84 6.01
C PRO A 39 -12.99 -9.90 6.23
N ILE A 40 -13.74 -8.89 5.80
CA ILE A 40 -15.18 -8.80 6.07
C ILE A 40 -16.06 -9.25 4.89
N ALA A 41 -15.44 -9.64 3.76
CA ALA A 41 -16.16 -10.05 2.55
C ALA A 41 -17.18 -11.17 2.77
N PRO A 42 -16.92 -12.23 3.59
CA PRO A 42 -17.91 -13.26 3.86
C PRO A 42 -19.18 -12.69 4.51
N ALA A 43 -19.05 -11.83 5.51
CA ALA A 43 -20.19 -11.20 6.17
C ALA A 43 -20.97 -10.26 5.24
N MET A 44 -20.27 -9.56 4.34
CA MET A 44 -20.90 -8.70 3.34
C MET A 44 -21.63 -9.52 2.27
N ALA A 45 -21.02 -10.59 1.77
CA ALA A 45 -21.59 -11.48 0.78
C ALA A 45 -22.89 -12.12 1.29
N ALA A 46 -22.87 -12.64 2.51
CA ALA A 46 -24.06 -13.19 3.17
C ALA A 46 -25.18 -12.15 3.32
N ALA A 47 -24.85 -10.92 3.75
CA ALA A 47 -25.83 -9.84 3.98
C ALA A 47 -26.40 -9.27 2.67
N LEU A 48 -25.63 -9.28 1.57
CA LEU A 48 -26.04 -8.77 0.27
C LEU A 48 -26.59 -9.85 -0.67
N GLY A 49 -26.65 -11.12 -0.22
CA GLY A 49 -27.14 -12.25 -1.02
C GLY A 49 -26.29 -12.52 -2.28
N THR A 50 -24.98 -12.35 -2.18
CA THR A 50 -24.05 -12.47 -3.31
C THR A 50 -22.82 -13.31 -2.95
N SER A 51 -21.89 -13.49 -3.90
CA SER A 51 -20.63 -14.18 -3.66
C SER A 51 -19.54 -13.26 -3.11
N VAL A 52 -18.55 -13.83 -2.41
CA VAL A 52 -17.36 -13.10 -1.96
C VAL A 52 -16.60 -12.53 -3.16
N GLN A 53 -16.51 -13.25 -4.26
CA GLN A 53 -15.91 -12.77 -5.50
C GLN A 53 -16.58 -11.45 -5.96
N THR A 54 -17.93 -11.39 -5.96
CA THR A 54 -18.68 -10.19 -6.34
C THR A 54 -18.40 -9.02 -5.37
N VAL A 55 -18.33 -9.29 -4.07
CA VAL A 55 -17.94 -8.26 -3.07
C VAL A 55 -16.53 -7.76 -3.35
N MET A 56 -15.60 -8.62 -3.72
CA MET A 56 -14.20 -8.25 -3.99
C MET A 56 -14.04 -7.41 -5.27
N ILE A 57 -15.03 -7.39 -6.19
CA ILE A 57 -15.07 -6.40 -7.28
C ILE A 57 -15.10 -4.96 -6.72
N ALA A 58 -15.69 -4.74 -5.55
CA ALA A 58 -15.67 -3.43 -4.90
C ALA A 58 -14.24 -3.03 -4.45
N SER A 59 -13.44 -3.98 -3.95
CA SER A 59 -12.01 -3.75 -3.64
C SER A 59 -11.21 -3.42 -4.91
N ALA A 60 -11.46 -4.14 -5.99
CA ALA A 60 -10.84 -3.87 -7.27
C ALA A 60 -11.25 -2.49 -7.82
N ALA A 61 -12.53 -2.12 -7.70
CA ALA A 61 -13.05 -0.81 -8.09
C ALA A 61 -12.37 0.33 -7.31
N PHE A 62 -12.15 0.15 -5.99
CA PHE A 62 -11.35 1.08 -5.18
C PHE A 62 -9.94 1.24 -5.76
N GLY A 63 -9.26 0.14 -6.09
CA GLY A 63 -7.93 0.19 -6.70
C GLY A 63 -7.92 0.95 -8.03
N LEU A 64 -8.86 0.63 -8.92
CA LEU A 64 -8.98 1.31 -10.22
C LEU A 64 -9.27 2.81 -10.04
N GLY A 65 -10.18 3.15 -9.14
CA GLY A 65 -10.49 4.53 -8.79
C GLY A 65 -9.27 5.28 -8.25
N THR A 66 -8.48 4.64 -7.39
CA THR A 66 -7.26 5.25 -6.80
C THR A 66 -6.19 5.50 -7.86
N ALA A 67 -5.95 4.53 -8.74
CA ALA A 67 -5.02 4.69 -9.85
C ALA A 67 -5.47 5.81 -10.80
N GLY A 68 -6.74 5.80 -11.19
CA GLY A 68 -7.32 6.83 -12.07
C GLY A 68 -7.32 8.22 -11.45
N GLY A 69 -7.73 8.33 -10.18
CA GLY A 69 -7.73 9.59 -9.42
C GLY A 69 -6.34 10.21 -9.30
N ALA A 70 -5.34 9.40 -9.00
CA ALA A 70 -3.95 9.85 -8.90
C ALA A 70 -3.40 10.38 -10.23
N LEU A 71 -3.71 9.71 -11.35
CA LEU A 71 -3.24 10.10 -12.67
C LEU A 71 -3.98 11.31 -13.25
N ALA A 72 -5.32 11.31 -13.15
CA ALA A 72 -6.15 12.30 -13.82
C ALA A 72 -6.31 13.60 -13.00
N LEU A 73 -6.39 13.49 -11.68
CA LEU A 73 -6.76 14.59 -10.79
C LEU A 73 -5.61 15.12 -9.94
N GLY A 74 -4.44 14.48 -9.97
CA GLY A 74 -3.28 14.89 -9.18
C GLY A 74 -2.88 16.35 -9.42
N GLN A 75 -3.03 16.86 -10.64
CA GLN A 75 -2.74 18.26 -11.00
C GLN A 75 -3.66 19.29 -10.31
N LEU A 76 -4.86 18.88 -9.86
CA LEU A 76 -5.77 19.76 -9.11
C LEU A 76 -5.19 20.18 -7.76
N ILE A 77 -4.29 19.38 -7.19
CA ILE A 77 -3.61 19.69 -5.93
C ILE A 77 -2.83 20.98 -6.05
N ASP A 78 -2.15 21.22 -7.18
CA ASP A 78 -1.37 22.45 -7.41
C ASP A 78 -2.26 23.68 -7.58
N ARG A 79 -3.43 23.52 -8.22
CA ARG A 79 -4.36 24.62 -8.48
C ARG A 79 -5.16 25.01 -7.23
N ILE A 80 -5.66 24.03 -6.47
CA ILE A 80 -6.56 24.25 -5.32
C ILE A 80 -5.76 24.41 -4.03
N GLY A 81 -4.54 23.84 -3.98
CA GLY A 81 -3.71 23.72 -2.80
C GLY A 81 -3.94 22.41 -2.05
N PRO A 82 -2.87 21.79 -1.51
CA PRO A 82 -2.93 20.43 -0.94
C PRO A 82 -3.86 20.34 0.27
N GLN A 83 -3.93 21.38 1.10
CA GLN A 83 -4.78 21.39 2.29
C GLN A 83 -6.27 21.41 1.95
N ARG A 84 -6.68 22.32 1.04
CA ARG A 84 -8.08 22.40 0.60
C ARG A 84 -8.49 21.13 -0.14
N MET A 85 -7.60 20.64 -0.99
CA MET A 85 -7.84 19.40 -1.73
C MET A 85 -8.02 18.21 -0.79
N LEU A 86 -7.20 18.09 0.26
CA LEU A 86 -7.35 17.04 1.26
C LEU A 86 -8.67 17.18 2.05
N ALA A 87 -9.07 18.38 2.43
CA ALA A 87 -10.36 18.60 3.10
C ALA A 87 -11.55 18.18 2.21
N ILE A 88 -11.51 18.54 0.92
CA ILE A 88 -12.54 18.14 -0.06
C ILE A 88 -12.58 16.62 -0.22
N THR A 89 -11.42 15.96 -0.39
CA THR A 89 -11.38 14.51 -0.56
C THR A 89 -11.83 13.76 0.69
N MET A 90 -11.47 14.24 1.90
CA MET A 90 -11.99 13.66 3.14
C MET A 90 -13.51 13.81 3.24
N LEU A 91 -14.07 14.96 2.83
CA LEU A 91 -15.51 15.14 2.77
C LEU A 91 -16.19 14.22 1.74
N LEU A 92 -15.61 14.05 0.56
CA LEU A 92 -16.08 13.08 -0.43
C LEU A 92 -16.03 11.65 0.12
N MET A 93 -15.01 11.31 0.91
CA MET A 93 -14.92 10.00 1.56
C MET A 93 -16.01 9.80 2.61
N VAL A 94 -16.49 10.84 3.30
CA VAL A 94 -17.67 10.73 4.19
C VAL A 94 -18.87 10.18 3.42
N PHE A 95 -19.18 10.76 2.26
CA PHE A 95 -20.30 10.30 1.41
C PHE A 95 -20.06 8.90 0.85
N GLY A 96 -18.84 8.61 0.43
CA GLY A 96 -18.44 7.28 -0.08
C GLY A 96 -18.59 6.20 1.01
N PHE A 97 -18.13 6.46 2.24
CA PHE A 97 -18.29 5.52 3.36
C PHE A 97 -19.76 5.37 3.77
N ALA A 98 -20.51 6.47 3.84
CA ALA A 98 -21.94 6.40 4.10
C ALA A 98 -22.67 5.59 3.02
N GLY A 99 -22.31 5.80 1.74
CA GLY A 99 -22.84 5.02 0.63
C GLY A 99 -22.50 3.54 0.71
N ALA A 100 -21.27 3.19 1.10
CA ALA A 100 -20.88 1.80 1.34
C ALA A 100 -21.66 1.20 2.52
N GLY A 101 -21.80 1.93 3.63
CA GLY A 101 -22.53 1.48 4.83
C GLY A 101 -24.03 1.31 4.61
N THR A 102 -24.63 2.04 3.68
CA THR A 102 -26.06 1.94 3.32
C THR A 102 -26.31 1.06 2.09
N ALA A 103 -25.27 0.39 1.54
CA ALA A 103 -25.41 -0.42 0.35
C ALA A 103 -26.46 -1.54 0.52
N ILE A 104 -27.42 -1.58 -0.43
CA ILE A 104 -28.48 -2.58 -0.49
C ILE A 104 -28.17 -3.70 -1.50
N GLY A 105 -27.15 -3.53 -2.31
CA GLY A 105 -26.67 -4.50 -3.31
C GLY A 105 -25.19 -4.29 -3.63
N PRO A 106 -24.58 -5.25 -4.32
CA PRO A 106 -23.15 -5.19 -4.65
C PRO A 106 -22.81 -4.02 -5.58
N GLU A 107 -23.70 -3.62 -6.49
CA GLU A 107 -23.47 -2.52 -7.43
C GLU A 107 -23.29 -1.18 -6.71
N MET A 108 -24.10 -0.93 -5.68
CA MET A 108 -24.00 0.29 -4.86
C MET A 108 -22.67 0.28 -4.08
N LEU A 109 -22.26 -0.86 -3.55
CA LEU A 109 -20.99 -1.02 -2.87
C LEU A 109 -19.81 -0.76 -3.84
N ILE A 110 -19.86 -1.35 -5.04
CA ILE A 110 -18.84 -1.18 -6.09
C ILE A 110 -18.71 0.29 -6.47
N ALA A 111 -19.85 0.97 -6.71
CA ALA A 111 -19.86 2.40 -7.06
C ALA A 111 -19.31 3.27 -5.93
N ALA A 112 -19.69 2.99 -4.67
CA ALA A 112 -19.18 3.70 -3.50
C ALA A 112 -17.66 3.51 -3.35
N GLN A 113 -17.16 2.28 -3.50
CA GLN A 113 -15.73 1.97 -3.40
C GLN A 113 -14.93 2.58 -4.56
N PHE A 114 -15.48 2.63 -5.77
CA PHE A 114 -14.84 3.34 -6.88
C PHE A 114 -14.70 4.85 -6.59
N GLY A 115 -15.75 5.49 -6.07
CA GLY A 115 -15.71 6.90 -5.65
C GLY A 115 -14.72 7.15 -4.51
N LEU A 116 -14.70 6.25 -3.50
CA LEU A 116 -13.70 6.27 -2.43
C LEU A 116 -12.28 6.13 -2.97
N GLY A 117 -12.08 5.28 -3.97
CA GLY A 117 -10.81 5.14 -4.66
C GLY A 117 -10.35 6.44 -5.33
N ILE A 118 -11.22 7.09 -6.11
CA ILE A 118 -10.91 8.38 -6.74
C ILE A 118 -10.49 9.40 -5.67
N ALA A 119 -11.24 9.50 -4.58
CA ALA A 119 -10.90 10.42 -3.48
C ALA A 119 -9.56 10.07 -2.85
N ALA A 120 -9.26 8.78 -2.61
CA ALA A 120 -7.99 8.31 -2.06
C ALA A 120 -6.81 8.61 -2.98
N GLY A 121 -6.98 8.42 -4.30
CA GLY A 121 -5.95 8.70 -5.30
C GLY A 121 -5.50 10.15 -5.33
N VAL A 122 -6.38 11.07 -4.97
CA VAL A 122 -6.05 12.50 -4.83
C VAL A 122 -5.59 12.83 -3.40
N ALA A 123 -6.17 12.20 -2.38
CA ALA A 123 -5.83 12.46 -0.99
C ALA A 123 -4.38 12.07 -0.66
N LEU A 124 -3.90 10.92 -1.13
CA LEU A 124 -2.57 10.42 -0.81
C LEU A 124 -1.44 11.38 -1.22
N PRO A 125 -1.36 11.88 -2.48
CA PRO A 125 -0.37 12.88 -2.84
C PRO A 125 -0.51 14.19 -2.05
N ALA A 126 -1.74 14.63 -1.75
CA ALA A 126 -1.98 15.81 -0.95
C ALA A 126 -1.45 15.64 0.50
N ILE A 127 -1.64 14.46 1.11
CA ILE A 127 -1.10 14.11 2.43
C ILE A 127 0.43 14.16 2.40
N TYR A 128 1.07 13.55 1.40
CA TYR A 128 2.54 13.53 1.30
C TYR A 128 3.13 14.94 1.11
N THR A 129 2.47 15.76 0.29
CA THR A 129 2.86 17.16 0.10
C THR A 129 2.75 17.96 1.41
N LEU A 130 1.64 17.80 2.13
CA LEU A 130 1.45 18.48 3.43
C LEU A 130 2.45 17.97 4.48
N ALA A 131 2.73 16.66 4.52
CA ALA A 131 3.71 16.08 5.44
C ALA A 131 5.10 16.69 5.22
N ALA A 132 5.50 16.87 3.95
CA ALA A 132 6.81 17.43 3.61
C ALA A 132 6.98 18.90 4.07
N VAL A 133 5.89 19.69 4.09
CA VAL A 133 5.95 21.12 4.46
C VAL A 133 5.52 21.39 5.89
N SER A 134 5.01 20.42 6.62
CA SER A 134 4.49 20.58 7.99
C SER A 134 5.52 20.30 9.07
N GLY A 135 6.63 19.66 8.73
CA GLY A 135 7.72 19.38 9.67
C GLY A 135 8.63 20.59 9.89
N PRO A 136 9.35 20.63 11.03
CA PRO A 136 10.41 21.60 11.22
C PRO A 136 11.49 21.46 10.13
N PRO A 137 12.14 22.55 9.71
CA PRO A 137 13.22 22.50 8.73
C PRO A 137 14.30 21.47 9.10
N GLY A 138 14.69 20.63 8.15
CA GLY A 138 15.66 19.54 8.33
C GLY A 138 15.09 18.25 8.93
N HIS A 139 13.77 18.19 9.22
CA HIS A 139 13.11 16.99 9.77
C HIS A 139 11.97 16.48 8.87
N GLU A 140 11.95 16.89 7.59
CA GLU A 140 10.90 16.57 6.61
C GLU A 140 10.74 15.04 6.43
N SER A 141 11.86 14.33 6.28
CA SER A 141 11.86 12.87 6.12
C SER A 141 11.28 12.16 7.35
N ARG A 142 11.60 12.64 8.56
CA ARG A 142 11.06 12.10 9.80
C ARG A 142 9.56 12.35 9.91
N THR A 143 9.12 13.55 9.55
CA THR A 143 7.70 13.92 9.54
C THR A 143 6.90 13.01 8.60
N LEU A 144 7.42 12.81 7.39
CA LEU A 144 6.82 11.90 6.42
C LEU A 144 6.80 10.46 6.96
N GLY A 145 7.89 10.01 7.59
CA GLY A 145 7.96 8.68 8.23
C GLY A 145 6.85 8.48 9.26
N ILE A 146 6.60 9.49 10.13
CA ILE A 146 5.50 9.42 11.11
C ILE A 146 4.15 9.33 10.39
N VAL A 147 3.90 10.12 9.36
CA VAL A 147 2.66 10.08 8.60
C VAL A 147 2.45 8.71 7.96
N LEU A 148 3.51 8.08 7.44
CA LEU A 148 3.45 6.74 6.85
C LEU A 148 3.17 5.63 7.86
N THR A 149 3.40 5.84 9.17
CA THR A 149 2.97 4.86 10.19
C THR A 149 1.45 4.63 10.20
N GLY A 150 0.67 5.52 9.57
CA GLY A 150 -0.75 5.33 9.34
C GLY A 150 -1.08 4.03 8.59
N TRP A 151 -0.24 3.58 7.67
CA TRP A 151 -0.38 2.27 7.02
C TRP A 151 -0.22 1.10 8.00
N THR A 152 0.80 1.15 8.85
CA THR A 152 0.99 0.13 9.90
C THR A 152 -0.19 0.13 10.87
N LEU A 153 -0.66 1.32 11.28
CA LEU A 153 -1.80 1.47 12.18
C LEU A 153 -3.08 0.89 11.55
N SER A 154 -3.29 1.05 10.25
CA SER A 154 -4.43 0.43 9.56
C SER A 154 -4.34 -1.10 9.59
N MET A 155 -3.16 -1.67 9.39
CA MET A 155 -2.96 -3.13 9.36
C MET A 155 -3.07 -3.77 10.75
N VAL A 156 -2.55 -3.10 11.79
CA VAL A 156 -2.55 -3.66 13.17
C VAL A 156 -3.85 -3.33 13.91
N GLY A 157 -4.49 -2.23 13.59
CA GLY A 157 -5.69 -1.75 14.27
C GLY A 157 -6.92 -1.75 13.37
N GLY A 158 -6.92 -0.96 12.30
CA GLY A 158 -8.10 -0.72 11.48
C GLY A 158 -8.71 -1.97 10.85
N VAL A 159 -7.88 -2.81 10.25
CA VAL A 159 -8.33 -4.03 9.57
C VAL A 159 -8.79 -5.10 10.56
N PRO A 160 -8.06 -5.43 11.64
CA PRO A 160 -8.57 -6.36 12.65
C PRO A 160 -9.85 -5.88 13.32
N LEU A 161 -9.95 -4.59 13.61
CA LEU A 161 -11.18 -4.00 14.16
C LEU A 161 -12.36 -4.13 13.18
N SER A 162 -12.12 -4.04 11.86
CA SER A 162 -13.18 -4.25 10.87
C SER A 162 -13.80 -5.65 10.97
N ALA A 163 -12.98 -6.69 11.16
CA ALA A 163 -13.44 -8.05 11.31
C ALA A 163 -14.22 -8.24 12.63
N LEU A 164 -13.71 -7.68 13.74
CA LEU A 164 -14.40 -7.72 15.03
C LEU A 164 -15.74 -6.96 14.99
N ILE A 165 -15.77 -5.78 14.39
CA ILE A 165 -16.98 -4.99 14.22
C ILE A 165 -17.99 -5.73 13.33
N ALA A 166 -17.52 -6.38 12.27
CA ALA A 166 -18.38 -7.14 11.38
C ALA A 166 -19.08 -8.30 12.10
N ASP A 167 -18.37 -9.00 13.00
CA ASP A 167 -18.93 -10.09 13.80
C ASP A 167 -19.89 -9.62 14.89
N THR A 168 -19.65 -8.43 15.50
CA THR A 168 -20.39 -8.00 16.69
C THR A 168 -21.51 -7.00 16.39
N LEU A 169 -21.25 -6.02 15.52
CA LEU A 169 -22.14 -4.90 15.20
C LEU A 169 -22.62 -4.92 13.74
N GLY A 170 -22.08 -5.83 12.96
CA GLY A 170 -22.28 -5.90 11.51
C GLY A 170 -21.32 -5.00 10.72
N TRP A 171 -21.01 -5.43 9.51
CA TRP A 171 -20.04 -4.76 8.63
C TRP A 171 -20.40 -3.29 8.29
N ARG A 172 -21.69 -2.93 8.31
CA ARG A 172 -22.15 -1.57 8.04
C ARG A 172 -21.64 -0.58 9.07
N ALA A 173 -21.57 -0.99 10.36
CA ALA A 173 -21.07 -0.16 11.44
C ALA A 173 -19.62 0.30 11.20
N PHE A 174 -18.79 -0.56 10.64
CA PHE A 174 -17.41 -0.20 10.28
C PHE A 174 -17.37 0.99 9.32
N TYR A 175 -18.18 0.99 8.26
CA TYR A 175 -18.22 2.09 7.30
C TYR A 175 -18.74 3.39 7.90
N PHE A 176 -19.71 3.33 8.81
CA PHE A 176 -20.18 4.53 9.52
C PHE A 176 -19.13 5.09 10.48
N ILE A 177 -18.33 4.24 11.11
CA ILE A 177 -17.18 4.65 11.93
C ILE A 177 -16.13 5.36 11.04
N LEU A 178 -15.82 4.80 9.86
CA LEU A 178 -14.92 5.45 8.92
C LEU A 178 -15.47 6.78 8.40
N ALA A 179 -16.78 6.89 8.16
CA ALA A 179 -17.44 8.13 7.77
C ALA A 179 -17.30 9.21 8.85
N GLY A 180 -17.52 8.85 10.11
CA GLY A 180 -17.32 9.75 11.25
C GLY A 180 -15.87 10.21 11.39
N ALA A 181 -14.92 9.30 11.25
CA ALA A 181 -13.49 9.61 11.29
C ALA A 181 -13.06 10.52 10.12
N ALA A 182 -13.59 10.29 8.91
CA ALA A 182 -13.34 11.14 7.75
C ALA A 182 -13.92 12.55 7.95
N LEU A 183 -15.12 12.67 8.56
CA LEU A 183 -15.74 13.95 8.88
C LEU A 183 -14.91 14.74 9.90
N LEU A 184 -14.41 14.07 10.94
CA LEU A 184 -13.53 14.68 11.93
C LEU A 184 -12.22 15.15 11.28
N ALA A 185 -11.62 14.32 10.40
CA ALA A 185 -10.41 14.70 9.65
C ALA A 185 -10.68 15.90 8.75
N ALA A 186 -11.77 15.91 7.97
CA ALA A 186 -12.16 17.04 7.13
C ALA A 186 -12.32 18.33 7.94
N GLY A 187 -13.03 18.27 9.07
CA GLY A 187 -13.25 19.42 9.95
C GLY A 187 -11.96 19.95 10.59
N THR A 188 -11.06 19.06 11.01
CA THR A 188 -9.76 19.47 11.59
C THR A 188 -8.85 20.11 10.56
N ILE A 189 -8.84 19.61 9.31
CA ILE A 189 -8.03 20.16 8.22
C ILE A 189 -8.59 21.51 7.76
N ALA A 190 -9.92 21.63 7.60
CA ALA A 190 -10.57 22.85 7.10
C ALA A 190 -10.42 24.05 8.06
N ARG A 191 -10.31 23.82 9.37
CA ARG A 191 -10.15 24.87 10.39
C ARG A 191 -8.74 25.45 10.47
N ARG A 192 -7.76 24.87 9.77
CA ARG A 192 -6.37 25.34 9.83
C ARG A 192 -6.11 26.44 8.80
N PRO A 193 -5.16 27.37 9.10
CA PRO A 193 -4.70 28.34 8.11
C PRO A 193 -4.20 27.64 6.85
N THR A 194 -4.57 28.17 5.69
CA THR A 194 -4.20 27.56 4.40
C THR A 194 -2.69 27.72 4.18
N THR A 195 -1.97 26.63 4.09
CA THR A 195 -0.60 26.65 3.59
C THR A 195 -0.63 26.95 2.09
N LYS A 196 0.08 28.01 1.67
CA LYS A 196 0.28 28.27 0.23
C LYS A 196 0.99 27.06 -0.37
N GLY A 197 0.44 26.52 -1.46
CA GLY A 197 1.08 25.42 -2.19
C GLY A 197 2.51 25.82 -2.57
N VAL A 198 3.45 24.91 -2.41
CA VAL A 198 4.79 25.10 -2.98
C VAL A 198 4.60 25.04 -4.49
N ALA A 199 4.84 26.13 -5.18
CA ALA A 199 4.86 26.20 -6.65
C ALA A 199 6.09 25.44 -7.17
N GLY A 200 6.04 24.14 -7.09
CA GLY A 200 6.96 23.22 -7.75
C GLY A 200 6.13 22.45 -8.74
N GLY A 201 6.31 22.69 -10.04
CA GLY A 201 5.58 21.98 -11.09
C GLY A 201 5.72 20.48 -10.89
N LEU A 202 4.64 19.84 -10.43
CA LEU A 202 4.59 18.38 -10.33
C LEU A 202 4.73 17.83 -11.74
N GLN A 203 5.85 17.19 -11.99
CA GLN A 203 6.01 16.42 -13.22
C GLN A 203 4.92 15.35 -13.24
N THR A 204 4.25 15.20 -14.37
CA THR A 204 3.21 14.16 -14.50
C THR A 204 3.82 12.80 -14.20
N PRO A 205 3.14 11.89 -13.45
CA PRO A 205 3.68 10.56 -13.17
C PRO A 205 4.17 9.83 -14.43
N LEU A 206 3.50 10.03 -15.56
CA LEU A 206 3.87 9.43 -16.85
C LEU A 206 5.25 9.86 -17.37
N SER A 207 5.77 11.03 -16.95
CA SER A 207 7.14 11.46 -17.34
C SER A 207 8.21 10.50 -16.82
N ALA A 208 7.95 9.84 -15.69
CA ALA A 208 8.86 8.87 -15.10
C ALA A 208 9.07 7.61 -15.95
N LEU A 209 8.17 7.30 -16.89
CA LEU A 209 8.36 6.17 -17.82
C LEU A 209 9.62 6.29 -18.68
N ARG A 210 10.13 7.51 -18.86
CA ARG A 210 11.36 7.78 -19.61
C ARG A 210 12.64 7.54 -18.80
N VAL A 211 12.52 7.39 -17.48
CA VAL A 211 13.68 7.16 -16.61
C VAL A 211 14.17 5.74 -16.79
N LYS A 212 15.44 5.61 -17.15
CA LYS A 212 16.07 4.30 -17.38
C LYS A 212 16.02 3.44 -16.12
N GLY A 213 15.49 2.23 -16.23
CA GLY A 213 15.36 1.27 -15.12
C GLY A 213 14.04 1.35 -14.36
N VAL A 214 13.17 2.32 -14.63
CA VAL A 214 11.84 2.43 -13.97
C VAL A 214 10.95 1.26 -14.37
N LEU A 215 10.81 0.96 -15.67
CA LEU A 215 9.88 -0.07 -16.16
C LEU A 215 10.12 -1.47 -15.53
N PRO A 216 11.36 -2.01 -15.46
CA PRO A 216 11.58 -3.30 -14.81
C PRO A 216 11.19 -3.29 -13.32
N LEU A 217 11.50 -2.23 -12.58
CA LEU A 217 11.15 -2.14 -11.16
C LEU A 217 9.64 -1.99 -10.95
N LEU A 218 8.95 -1.26 -11.83
CA LEU A 218 7.48 -1.17 -11.80
C LEU A 218 6.82 -2.51 -12.17
N ALA A 219 7.40 -3.28 -13.10
CA ALA A 219 6.92 -4.63 -13.41
C ALA A 219 7.09 -5.57 -12.20
N VAL A 220 8.23 -5.49 -11.48
CA VAL A 220 8.42 -6.21 -10.21
C VAL A 220 7.37 -5.77 -9.19
N CYS A 221 7.12 -4.45 -9.06
CA CYS A 221 6.06 -3.92 -8.18
C CYS A 221 4.69 -4.49 -8.56
N GLY A 222 4.35 -4.52 -9.84
CA GLY A 222 3.07 -5.07 -10.33
C GLY A 222 2.88 -6.53 -9.97
N CYS A 223 3.88 -7.39 -10.23
CA CYS A 223 3.85 -8.81 -9.86
C CYS A 223 3.73 -8.99 -8.33
N PHE A 224 4.53 -8.25 -7.57
CA PHE A 224 4.55 -8.30 -6.12
C PHE A 224 3.21 -7.90 -5.49
N MET A 225 2.65 -6.76 -5.92
CA MET A 225 1.39 -6.23 -5.39
C MET A 225 0.18 -7.03 -5.87
N ALA A 226 0.16 -7.53 -7.12
CA ALA A 226 -0.91 -8.38 -7.61
C ALA A 226 -0.97 -9.71 -6.83
N SER A 227 0.18 -10.31 -6.54
CA SER A 227 0.27 -11.50 -5.68
C SER A 227 -0.25 -11.22 -4.27
N PHE A 228 0.18 -10.10 -3.68
CA PHE A 228 -0.23 -9.69 -2.35
C PHE A 228 -1.74 -9.50 -2.25
N TYR A 229 -2.30 -8.63 -3.09
CA TYR A 229 -3.73 -8.31 -3.03
C TYR A 229 -4.61 -9.48 -3.42
N GLY A 230 -4.19 -10.31 -4.38
CA GLY A 230 -4.95 -11.46 -4.80
C GLY A 230 -5.06 -12.55 -3.71
N VAL A 231 -3.97 -12.89 -3.03
CA VAL A 231 -4.00 -13.86 -1.90
C VAL A 231 -4.74 -13.27 -0.71
N TYR A 232 -4.45 -11.99 -0.37
CA TYR A 232 -5.07 -11.32 0.77
C TYR A 232 -6.58 -11.18 0.63
N ALA A 233 -7.07 -10.94 -0.60
CA ALA A 233 -8.49 -10.77 -0.91
C ALA A 233 -9.34 -11.99 -0.53
N TYR A 234 -8.82 -13.19 -0.72
CA TYR A 234 -9.58 -14.44 -0.57
C TYR A 234 -9.18 -15.27 0.65
N LEU A 235 -8.13 -14.86 1.38
CA LEU A 235 -7.72 -15.53 2.62
C LEU A 235 -8.84 -15.53 3.66
N GLY A 236 -9.57 -14.42 3.82
CA GLY A 236 -10.66 -14.31 4.79
C GLY A 236 -11.79 -15.29 4.54
N ASP A 237 -12.18 -15.44 3.29
CA ASP A 237 -13.20 -16.40 2.90
C ASP A 237 -12.72 -17.84 3.05
N HIS A 238 -11.48 -18.14 2.70
CA HIS A 238 -10.87 -19.44 2.94
C HIS A 238 -10.88 -19.82 4.43
N LEU A 239 -10.54 -18.90 5.34
CA LEU A 239 -10.61 -19.17 6.77
C LEU A 239 -12.05 -19.39 7.24
N HIS A 240 -13.02 -18.67 6.67
CA HIS A 240 -14.42 -18.76 7.05
C HIS A 240 -15.12 -19.97 6.42
N ALA A 241 -15.09 -20.10 5.11
CA ALA A 241 -15.84 -21.10 4.36
C ALA A 241 -15.17 -22.48 4.38
N ASP A 242 -13.84 -22.55 4.19
CA ASP A 242 -13.13 -23.83 4.08
C ASP A 242 -12.70 -24.40 5.44
N LEU A 243 -12.29 -23.52 6.40
CA LEU A 243 -11.85 -23.92 7.74
C LEU A 243 -12.93 -23.78 8.82
N GLY A 244 -14.10 -23.24 8.48
CA GLY A 244 -15.25 -23.12 9.40
C GLY A 244 -15.05 -22.13 10.55
N LEU A 245 -14.14 -21.13 10.37
CA LEU A 245 -13.78 -20.19 11.43
C LEU A 245 -14.68 -18.94 11.40
N PRO A 246 -14.87 -18.24 12.54
CA PRO A 246 -15.59 -16.96 12.56
C PRO A 246 -14.82 -15.90 11.76
N VAL A 247 -15.52 -14.87 11.25
CA VAL A 247 -14.92 -13.78 10.48
C VAL A 247 -13.83 -13.07 11.29
N SER A 248 -13.98 -12.97 12.60
CA SER A 248 -12.97 -12.40 13.51
C SER A 248 -11.64 -13.18 13.53
N ALA A 249 -11.60 -14.46 13.14
CA ALA A 249 -10.35 -15.21 13.01
C ALA A 249 -9.41 -14.57 11.98
N ASN A 250 -9.97 -13.96 10.91
CA ASN A 250 -9.19 -13.20 9.95
C ASN A 250 -8.59 -11.93 10.57
N GLY A 251 -9.24 -11.34 11.57
CA GLY A 251 -8.66 -10.27 12.37
C GLY A 251 -7.34 -10.67 13.02
N LEU A 252 -7.25 -11.88 13.61
CA LEU A 252 -6.01 -12.39 14.19
C LEU A 252 -4.92 -12.60 13.13
N ALA A 253 -5.28 -13.14 11.97
CA ALA A 253 -4.36 -13.32 10.86
C ALA A 253 -3.76 -11.97 10.40
N THR A 254 -4.61 -10.94 10.28
CA THR A 254 -4.16 -9.60 9.89
C THR A 254 -3.35 -8.89 10.97
N ILE A 255 -3.63 -9.11 12.26
CA ILE A 255 -2.78 -8.63 13.36
C ILE A 255 -1.37 -9.21 13.22
N LEU A 256 -1.24 -10.53 13.04
CA LEU A 256 0.07 -11.17 12.89
C LEU A 256 0.82 -10.68 11.66
N TYR A 257 0.11 -10.49 10.54
CA TYR A 257 0.70 -9.86 9.36
C TYR A 257 1.21 -8.44 9.66
N GLY A 258 0.39 -7.61 10.30
CA GLY A 258 0.75 -6.24 10.68
C GLY A 258 1.91 -6.20 11.69
N MET A 259 1.95 -7.12 12.65
CA MET A 259 3.06 -7.26 13.60
C MET A 259 4.36 -7.64 12.89
N GLY A 260 4.31 -8.61 11.97
CA GLY A 260 5.47 -8.99 11.15
C GLY A 260 5.96 -7.82 10.30
N PHE A 261 5.02 -7.11 9.65
CA PHE A 261 5.32 -5.93 8.84
C PHE A 261 5.95 -4.80 9.68
N GLY A 262 5.42 -4.51 10.87
CA GLY A 262 5.97 -3.51 11.78
C GLY A 262 7.33 -3.93 12.38
N ALA A 263 7.49 -5.20 12.76
CA ALA A 263 8.74 -5.71 13.31
C ALA A 263 9.90 -5.65 12.31
N ALA A 264 9.60 -5.77 11.01
CA ALA A 264 10.59 -5.66 9.95
C ALA A 264 11.28 -4.29 9.90
N ALA A 265 10.62 -3.22 10.39
CA ALA A 265 11.23 -1.89 10.49
C ALA A 265 12.49 -1.87 11.40
N LEU A 266 12.60 -2.81 12.33
CA LEU A 266 13.81 -2.99 13.14
C LEU A 266 15.02 -3.45 12.31
N LEU A 267 14.76 -4.04 11.14
CA LEU A 267 15.78 -4.53 10.20
C LEU A 267 16.13 -3.48 9.11
N ASP A 268 15.46 -2.33 9.07
CA ASP A 268 15.71 -1.31 8.03
C ASP A 268 17.16 -0.83 8.02
N ARG A 269 17.79 -0.65 9.21
CA ARG A 269 19.23 -0.30 9.29
C ARG A 269 20.13 -1.35 8.65
N PHE A 270 19.76 -2.62 8.75
CA PHE A 270 20.50 -3.71 8.08
C PHE A 270 20.29 -3.62 6.56
N LEU A 271 19.09 -3.32 6.08
CA LEU A 271 18.81 -3.11 4.66
C LEU A 271 19.63 -1.94 4.09
N ASP A 272 19.72 -0.81 4.79
CA ASP A 272 20.48 0.36 4.37
C ASP A 272 21.95 0.00 4.06
N THR A 273 22.57 -0.82 4.91
CA THR A 273 23.97 -1.25 4.72
C THR A 273 24.15 -2.24 3.55
N HIS A 274 23.08 -2.90 3.12
CA HIS A 274 23.10 -3.93 2.07
C HIS A 274 22.43 -3.50 0.75
N LEU A 275 21.84 -2.30 0.70
CA LEU A 275 21.07 -1.80 -0.44
C LEU A 275 21.84 -1.80 -1.75
N ALA A 276 23.15 -1.55 -1.68
CA ALA A 276 24.05 -1.56 -2.84
C ALA A 276 24.22 -2.96 -3.49
N ARG A 277 23.81 -4.04 -2.80
CA ARG A 277 23.91 -5.41 -3.35
C ARG A 277 22.86 -5.62 -4.44
N PRO A 278 23.28 -5.91 -5.70
CA PRO A 278 22.34 -5.95 -6.83
C PRO A 278 21.27 -7.04 -6.71
N LEU A 279 21.56 -8.14 -6.02
CA LEU A 279 20.65 -9.29 -5.88
C LEU A 279 19.70 -9.19 -4.66
N LEU A 280 19.84 -8.18 -3.79
CA LEU A 280 19.05 -8.09 -2.56
C LEU A 280 17.54 -8.14 -2.81
N LEU A 281 17.05 -7.37 -3.80
CA LEU A 281 15.62 -7.39 -4.16
C LEU A 281 15.17 -8.78 -4.60
N SER A 282 15.96 -9.44 -5.44
CA SER A 282 15.64 -10.80 -5.93
C SER A 282 15.57 -11.82 -4.79
N VAL A 283 16.50 -11.74 -3.82
CA VAL A 283 16.49 -12.60 -2.62
C VAL A 283 15.23 -12.40 -1.80
N LEU A 284 14.82 -11.13 -1.59
CA LEU A 284 13.60 -10.82 -0.84
C LEU A 284 12.33 -11.28 -1.58
N MET A 285 12.31 -11.16 -2.91
CA MET A 285 11.21 -11.71 -3.73
C MET A 285 11.15 -13.24 -3.65
N VAL A 286 12.30 -13.95 -3.63
CA VAL A 286 12.36 -15.39 -3.40
C VAL A 286 11.84 -15.76 -2.01
N LEU A 287 12.15 -14.96 -0.98
CA LEU A 287 11.61 -15.16 0.37
C LEU A 287 10.08 -15.10 0.38
N VAL A 288 9.48 -14.09 -0.27
CA VAL A 288 8.02 -13.99 -0.38
C VAL A 288 7.44 -15.16 -1.18
N THR A 289 8.12 -15.59 -2.25
CA THR A 289 7.72 -16.77 -3.03
C THR A 289 7.71 -18.03 -2.16
N ALA A 290 8.73 -18.21 -1.30
CA ALA A 290 8.81 -19.33 -0.36
C ALA A 290 7.65 -19.29 0.66
N VAL A 291 7.29 -18.10 1.16
CA VAL A 291 6.13 -17.94 2.06
C VAL A 291 4.84 -18.37 1.37
N PHE A 292 4.57 -17.94 0.14
CA PHE A 292 3.39 -18.40 -0.60
C PHE A 292 3.43 -19.92 -0.87
N SER A 293 4.60 -20.47 -1.20
CA SER A 293 4.73 -21.93 -1.38
C SER A 293 4.40 -22.69 -0.09
N LEU A 294 4.82 -22.19 1.07
CA LEU A 294 4.46 -22.76 2.37
C LEU A 294 2.97 -22.56 2.68
N MET A 295 2.37 -21.40 2.34
CA MET A 295 0.92 -21.20 2.48
C MET A 295 0.11 -22.20 1.66
N PHE A 296 0.57 -22.58 0.46
CA PHE A 296 -0.04 -23.64 -0.32
C PHE A 296 -0.04 -24.99 0.43
N VAL A 297 1.08 -25.36 1.06
CA VAL A 297 1.23 -26.60 1.83
C VAL A 297 0.35 -26.58 3.09
N PHE A 298 0.39 -25.47 3.83
CA PHE A 298 -0.28 -25.32 5.12
C PHE A 298 -1.67 -24.67 5.03
N SER A 299 -2.26 -24.59 3.84
CA SER A 299 -3.58 -23.98 3.63
C SER A 299 -4.69 -24.57 4.49
N GLY A 300 -4.63 -25.86 4.84
CA GLY A 300 -5.59 -26.53 5.74
C GLY A 300 -5.31 -26.35 7.23
N SER A 301 -4.27 -25.61 7.65
CA SER A 301 -3.90 -25.41 9.04
C SER A 301 -4.01 -23.93 9.44
N PHE A 302 -4.96 -23.62 10.31
CA PHE A 302 -5.11 -22.25 10.82
C PHE A 302 -3.85 -21.75 11.51
N ILE A 303 -3.24 -22.56 12.39
CA ILE A 303 -2.00 -22.18 13.09
C ILE A 303 -0.86 -21.99 12.08
N GLY A 304 -0.74 -22.87 11.07
CA GLY A 304 0.25 -22.73 10.02
C GLY A 304 0.08 -21.41 9.25
N LEU A 305 -1.15 -21.08 8.86
CA LEU A 305 -1.47 -19.82 8.20
C LEU A 305 -1.16 -18.61 9.09
N LEU A 306 -1.48 -18.65 10.40
CA LEU A 306 -1.18 -17.56 11.33
C LEU A 306 0.33 -17.27 11.42
N VAL A 307 1.16 -18.30 11.56
CA VAL A 307 2.62 -18.14 11.58
C VAL A 307 3.11 -17.56 10.25
N LEU A 308 2.60 -18.10 9.14
CA LEU A 308 2.98 -17.63 7.81
C LEU A 308 2.52 -16.19 7.53
N MET A 309 1.41 -15.74 8.10
CA MET A 309 0.98 -14.34 8.01
C MET A 309 2.00 -13.39 8.66
N GLY A 310 2.54 -13.73 9.82
CA GLY A 310 3.60 -12.95 10.47
C GLY A 310 4.88 -12.91 9.62
N VAL A 311 5.32 -14.05 9.11
CA VAL A 311 6.50 -14.14 8.23
C VAL A 311 6.27 -13.39 6.91
N TRP A 312 5.06 -13.48 6.36
CA TRP A 312 4.68 -12.74 5.14
C TRP A 312 4.72 -11.24 5.35
N GLY A 313 4.17 -10.73 6.47
CA GLY A 313 4.24 -9.31 6.81
C GLY A 313 5.69 -8.80 6.85
N LEU A 314 6.57 -9.53 7.53
CA LEU A 314 7.99 -9.22 7.62
C LEU A 314 8.66 -9.22 6.22
N ALA A 315 8.48 -10.28 5.45
CA ALA A 315 9.07 -10.41 4.12
C ALA A 315 8.54 -9.32 3.15
N ASN A 316 7.25 -9.00 3.24
CA ASN A 316 6.62 -7.96 2.44
C ASN A 316 7.18 -6.57 2.74
N HIS A 317 7.35 -6.20 4.01
CA HIS A 317 7.96 -4.92 4.38
C HIS A 317 9.36 -4.79 3.79
N LEU A 318 10.21 -5.80 4.00
CA LEU A 318 11.58 -5.78 3.51
C LEU A 318 11.64 -5.68 1.98
N GLY A 319 10.82 -6.46 1.27
CA GLY A 319 10.74 -6.43 -0.19
C GLY A 319 10.26 -5.10 -0.74
N LEU A 320 9.18 -4.55 -0.15
CA LEU A 320 8.60 -3.27 -0.54
C LEU A 320 9.57 -2.11 -0.27
N ASN A 321 10.22 -2.11 0.90
CA ASN A 321 11.17 -1.08 1.28
C ASN A 321 12.35 -1.03 0.29
N VAL A 322 13.00 -2.16 0.00
CA VAL A 322 14.10 -2.21 -0.99
C VAL A 322 13.63 -1.80 -2.39
N LEU A 323 12.43 -2.20 -2.81
CA LEU A 323 11.86 -1.80 -4.10
C LEU A 323 11.67 -0.28 -4.19
N ILE A 324 11.07 0.34 -3.17
CA ILE A 324 10.86 1.79 -3.08
C ILE A 324 12.18 2.53 -3.05
N MET A 325 13.16 2.07 -2.26
CA MET A 325 14.48 2.69 -2.18
C MET A 325 15.20 2.66 -3.55
N ARG A 326 15.09 1.57 -4.28
CA ARG A 326 15.66 1.46 -5.64
C ARG A 326 14.95 2.38 -6.63
N LEU A 327 13.62 2.44 -6.61
CA LEU A 327 12.85 3.33 -7.47
C LEU A 327 13.24 4.79 -7.21
N THR A 328 13.29 5.22 -5.95
CA THR A 328 13.61 6.60 -5.57
C THR A 328 15.06 6.99 -5.82
N ALA A 329 15.97 6.02 -5.95
CA ALA A 329 17.37 6.23 -6.26
C ALA A 329 17.67 6.37 -7.76
N LEU A 330 16.71 6.01 -8.66
CA LEU A 330 16.94 6.06 -10.11
C LEU A 330 17.16 7.49 -10.62
N ASP A 331 16.34 8.44 -10.17
CA ASP A 331 16.45 9.84 -10.54
C ASP A 331 15.95 10.73 -9.38
N PRO A 332 16.85 11.40 -8.65
CA PRO A 332 16.49 12.29 -7.56
C PRO A 332 15.58 13.45 -7.96
N GLN A 333 15.67 13.93 -9.23
CA GLN A 333 14.88 15.05 -9.73
C GLN A 333 13.44 14.62 -10.08
N GLN A 334 13.23 13.33 -10.36
CA GLN A 334 11.93 12.77 -10.75
C GLN A 334 11.31 11.87 -9.66
N ARG A 335 11.81 11.90 -8.42
CA ARG A 335 11.29 11.05 -7.32
C ARG A 335 9.77 11.10 -7.18
N GLY A 336 9.19 12.30 -7.23
CA GLY A 336 7.74 12.48 -7.11
C GLY A 336 6.97 11.78 -8.24
N ALA A 337 7.42 11.95 -9.48
CA ALA A 337 6.82 11.30 -10.65
C ALA A 337 6.95 9.77 -10.59
N ILE A 338 8.14 9.26 -10.20
CA ILE A 338 8.40 7.82 -10.03
C ILE A 338 7.49 7.23 -8.94
N MET A 339 7.35 7.90 -7.80
CA MET A 339 6.49 7.43 -6.70
C MET A 339 5.00 7.51 -7.06
N GLY A 340 4.58 8.53 -7.81
CA GLY A 340 3.23 8.61 -8.35
C GLY A 340 2.92 7.45 -9.29
N LEU A 341 3.86 7.12 -10.16
CA LEU A 341 3.72 5.98 -11.07
C LEU A 341 3.75 4.64 -10.33
N ASN A 342 4.61 4.51 -9.30
CA ASN A 342 4.62 3.34 -8.42
C ASN A 342 3.27 3.15 -7.70
N SER A 343 2.69 4.22 -7.17
CA SER A 343 1.35 4.17 -6.56
C SER A 343 0.29 3.73 -7.57
N THR A 344 0.33 4.27 -8.78
CA THR A 344 -0.58 3.86 -9.87
C THR A 344 -0.46 2.37 -10.16
N VAL A 345 0.76 1.85 -10.32
CA VAL A 345 1.01 0.41 -10.56
C VAL A 345 0.54 -0.43 -9.38
N THR A 346 0.77 0.01 -8.14
CA THR A 346 0.29 -0.67 -6.93
C THR A 346 -1.22 -0.84 -6.94
N TYR A 347 -1.97 0.21 -7.26
CA TYR A 347 -3.43 0.15 -7.26
C TYR A 347 -4.02 -0.51 -8.51
N LEU A 348 -3.36 -0.44 -9.66
CA LEU A 348 -3.69 -1.29 -10.81
C LEU A 348 -3.43 -2.77 -10.51
N ALA A 349 -2.38 -3.08 -9.75
CA ALA A 349 -2.10 -4.44 -9.30
C ALA A 349 -3.14 -4.95 -8.28
N LEU A 350 -3.66 -4.07 -7.40
CA LEU A 350 -4.83 -4.37 -6.57
C LEU A 350 -6.02 -4.77 -7.45
N PHE A 351 -6.35 -3.97 -8.45
CA PHE A 351 -7.43 -4.27 -9.39
C PHE A 351 -7.21 -5.62 -10.10
N ALA A 352 -6.06 -5.77 -10.77
CA ALA A 352 -5.77 -6.94 -11.59
C ALA A 352 -5.61 -8.21 -10.75
N GLY A 353 -4.95 -8.13 -9.59
CA GLY A 353 -4.75 -9.25 -8.68
C GLY A 353 -6.07 -9.72 -8.08
N THR A 354 -6.91 -8.81 -7.61
CA THR A 354 -8.21 -9.15 -7.02
C THR A 354 -9.15 -9.76 -8.05
N ILE A 355 -9.27 -9.19 -9.25
CA ILE A 355 -10.15 -9.73 -10.31
C ILE A 355 -9.59 -11.04 -10.88
N GLY A 356 -8.32 -11.03 -11.33
CA GLY A 356 -7.73 -12.18 -12.01
C GLY A 356 -7.63 -13.40 -11.11
N LEU A 357 -7.22 -13.25 -9.85
CA LEU A 357 -7.19 -14.37 -8.91
C LEU A 357 -8.57 -14.69 -8.33
N GLY A 358 -9.52 -13.77 -8.43
CA GLY A 358 -10.92 -14.01 -8.08
C GLY A 358 -11.60 -15.03 -8.98
N GLU A 359 -11.34 -15.00 -10.26
CA GLU A 359 -11.83 -16.03 -11.20
C GLU A 359 -11.27 -17.41 -10.85
N VAL A 360 -9.97 -17.46 -10.50
CA VAL A 360 -9.34 -18.71 -10.05
C VAL A 360 -9.96 -19.19 -8.74
N TYR A 361 -10.19 -18.27 -7.79
CA TYR A 361 -10.81 -18.60 -6.50
C TYR A 361 -12.22 -19.16 -6.66
N ALA A 362 -13.06 -18.50 -7.45
CA ALA A 362 -14.44 -18.93 -7.68
C ALA A 362 -14.55 -20.33 -8.33
N GLY A 363 -13.61 -20.67 -9.23
CA GLY A 363 -13.62 -21.95 -9.92
C GLY A 363 -12.91 -23.08 -9.17
N GLN A 364 -11.87 -22.78 -8.38
CA GLN A 364 -10.93 -23.78 -7.88
C GLN A 364 -10.53 -23.62 -6.41
N GLY A 365 -11.02 -22.57 -5.72
CA GLY A 365 -10.72 -22.29 -4.31
C GLY A 365 -9.35 -21.66 -4.06
N PHE A 366 -8.94 -21.62 -2.79
CA PHE A 366 -7.80 -20.83 -2.32
C PHE A 366 -6.43 -21.37 -2.76
N ARG A 367 -6.22 -22.68 -2.77
CA ARG A 367 -4.90 -23.26 -3.08
C ARG A 367 -4.37 -22.87 -4.48
N PRO A 368 -5.16 -22.93 -5.56
CA PRO A 368 -4.75 -22.44 -6.88
C PRO A 368 -4.46 -20.94 -6.92
N VAL A 369 -5.18 -20.12 -6.14
CA VAL A 369 -4.88 -18.68 -6.00
C VAL A 369 -3.45 -18.47 -5.49
N VAL A 370 -3.07 -19.19 -4.43
CA VAL A 370 -1.71 -19.12 -3.87
C VAL A 370 -0.67 -19.60 -4.89
N LEU A 371 -0.98 -20.64 -5.68
CA LEU A 371 -0.09 -21.14 -6.72
C LEU A 371 0.11 -20.11 -7.85
N CYS A 372 -0.95 -19.44 -8.27
CA CYS A 372 -0.84 -18.32 -9.23
C CYS A 372 0.01 -17.17 -8.67
N ALA A 373 -0.13 -16.86 -7.38
CA ALA A 373 0.69 -15.87 -6.71
C ALA A 373 2.18 -16.27 -6.70
N VAL A 374 2.50 -17.54 -6.48
CA VAL A 374 3.87 -18.08 -6.65
C VAL A 374 4.37 -17.83 -8.08
N GLY A 375 3.56 -18.11 -9.10
CA GLY A 375 3.93 -17.86 -10.50
C GLY A 375 4.21 -16.38 -10.79
N LEU A 376 3.36 -15.47 -10.28
CA LEU A 376 3.58 -14.02 -10.40
C LEU A 376 4.87 -13.59 -9.70
N MET A 377 5.14 -14.11 -8.49
CA MET A 377 6.36 -13.80 -7.75
C MET A 377 7.60 -14.31 -8.47
N LEU A 378 7.58 -15.52 -9.03
CA LEU A 378 8.70 -16.06 -9.84
C LEU A 378 8.95 -15.18 -11.07
N THR A 379 7.90 -14.66 -11.70
CA THR A 379 8.03 -13.69 -12.79
C THR A 379 8.72 -12.41 -12.29
N GLY A 380 8.32 -11.88 -11.13
CA GLY A 380 8.99 -10.74 -10.48
C GLY A 380 10.47 -11.01 -10.16
N VAL A 381 10.80 -12.20 -9.67
CA VAL A 381 12.18 -12.65 -9.43
C VAL A 381 12.97 -12.63 -10.73
N ALA A 382 12.45 -13.22 -11.81
CA ALA A 382 13.13 -13.27 -13.10
C ALA A 382 13.40 -11.85 -13.63
N ILE A 383 12.42 -10.95 -13.61
CA ILE A 383 12.57 -9.55 -14.03
C ILE A 383 13.63 -8.85 -13.18
N SER A 384 13.60 -9.04 -11.85
CA SER A 384 14.58 -8.43 -10.93
C SER A 384 16.01 -8.91 -11.20
N LEU A 385 16.19 -10.21 -11.48
CA LEU A 385 17.51 -10.79 -11.82
C LEU A 385 18.03 -10.24 -13.15
N LEU A 386 17.18 -10.14 -14.17
CA LEU A 386 17.56 -9.59 -15.48
C LEU A 386 17.96 -8.10 -15.35
N ALA A 387 17.21 -7.33 -14.59
CA ALA A 387 17.53 -5.92 -14.33
C ALA A 387 18.87 -5.76 -13.59
N ALA A 388 19.14 -6.62 -12.60
CA ALA A 388 20.42 -6.61 -11.87
C ALA A 388 21.61 -6.94 -12.76
N ARG A 389 21.47 -7.90 -13.68
CA ARG A 389 22.53 -8.27 -14.67
C ARG A 389 22.80 -7.14 -15.65
N GLY A 390 21.74 -6.48 -16.16
CA GLY A 390 21.87 -5.34 -17.07
C GLY A 390 22.64 -4.17 -16.43
N SER A 391 22.32 -3.85 -15.18
CA SER A 391 23.02 -2.79 -14.43
C SER A 391 24.50 -3.12 -14.19
N ALA A 392 24.82 -4.37 -13.89
CA ALA A 392 26.21 -4.83 -13.69
C ALA A 392 27.03 -4.79 -15.00
N ALA A 393 26.42 -5.14 -16.13
CA ALA A 393 27.07 -5.07 -17.43
C ALA A 393 27.43 -3.63 -17.83
N VAL A 394 26.47 -2.69 -17.67
CA VAL A 394 26.69 -1.26 -17.95
C VAL A 394 27.80 -0.68 -17.08
N LYS A 395 27.88 -1.07 -15.80
CA LYS A 395 28.95 -0.62 -14.90
C LYS A 395 30.32 -1.13 -15.34
N ARG A 396 30.44 -2.41 -15.72
CA ARG A 396 31.68 -3.00 -16.23
C ARG A 396 32.15 -2.32 -17.51
N ASP A 397 31.23 -2.00 -18.42
CA ASP A 397 31.60 -1.33 -19.68
C ASP A 397 32.05 0.12 -19.43
N ALA A 398 31.44 0.82 -18.47
CA ALA A 398 31.90 2.15 -18.06
C ALA A 398 33.31 2.12 -17.44
N GLU A 399 33.58 1.15 -16.56
CA GLU A 399 34.90 0.96 -15.96
C GLU A 399 35.96 0.63 -17.01
N ARG A 400 35.64 -0.24 -17.98
CA ARG A 400 36.56 -0.57 -19.10
C ARG A 400 36.87 0.64 -19.97
N ARG A 401 35.91 1.52 -20.26
CA ARG A 401 36.12 2.74 -21.03
C ARG A 401 37.02 3.75 -20.29
N GLN A 402 36.90 3.84 -18.97
CA GLN A 402 37.73 4.73 -18.13
C GLN A 402 39.19 4.24 -18.07
N THR A 403 39.41 2.91 -18.08
CA THR A 403 40.77 2.33 -18.07
C THR A 403 41.42 2.27 -19.46
N ALA A 404 40.65 2.42 -20.54
CA ALA A 404 41.13 2.39 -21.91
C ALA A 404 41.51 3.77 -22.50
N THR A 405 41.31 4.88 -21.77
CA THR A 405 41.74 6.23 -22.18
C THR A 405 43.18 6.41 -21.75
N PRO A 406 44.18 6.40 -22.69
CA PRO A 406 45.56 6.70 -22.36
C PRO A 406 45.69 8.17 -21.95
N ARG A 407 46.54 8.43 -20.95
CA ARG A 407 46.96 9.78 -20.54
C ARG A 407 47.80 10.45 -21.62
#